data_e055b46516befda36a248767390b5fb0
#
_entry.id   e055b46516befda36a248767390b5fb0
#
_cell.length_a   1.000
_cell.length_b   1.000
_cell.length_c   1.000
_cell.angle_alpha   90.00
_cell.angle_beta   90.00
_cell.angle_gamma   90.00
#
_symmetry.space_group_name_H-M   'P 1'
#
loop_
_entity.id
_entity.type
_entity.pdbx_description
1 polymer ?
#
loop_
_entity_poly.entity_id
_entity_poly.type
_entity_poly.pdbx_seq_one_letter_code
_entity_poly.pdbx_strand_id
1 'polypeptide(L)'
;MRQIRKGTFETNSSSTHSLAIPKDSVKYPKSISFHLGEFGWGWEEENPADYLYTAICTASETNEEFHERMKFLISALEENNISYTFEAPKWEKDGAYLTKGYIDHSYDLTEFLQEVFSSKEKLLNFVCGGLVFTGNDNCDFEDGFFVNRNKEYLEKEEYNHDTGSWEMEKVKNPYYKPEYDRYDWFEKGN
;
A
#
# COMPACT_ATOMS: atom_id res chain seq x y z
N MET A 1 -15.52 -8.89 -3.58
CA MET A 1 -16.57 -7.83 -3.44
C MET A 1 -16.01 -6.57 -4.10
N ARG A 2 -16.60 -6.06 -5.18
CA ARG A 2 -16.11 -4.82 -5.83
C ARG A 2 -16.64 -3.63 -5.06
N GLN A 3 -15.76 -2.82 -4.52
CA GLN A 3 -16.12 -1.58 -3.86
C GLN A 3 -16.26 -0.47 -4.93
N ILE A 4 -17.46 0.04 -5.11
CA ILE A 4 -17.72 1.22 -5.96
C ILE A 4 -18.19 2.34 -5.03
N ARG A 5 -17.47 3.44 -4.99
CA ARG A 5 -17.87 4.61 -4.21
C ARG A 5 -19.13 5.23 -4.80
N LYS A 6 -20.22 5.28 -4.02
CA LYS A 6 -21.49 5.88 -4.47
C LYS A 6 -21.42 7.40 -4.28
N GLY A 7 -21.37 8.14 -5.41
CA GLY A 7 -21.49 9.61 -5.41
C GLY A 7 -20.20 10.40 -5.58
N THR A 8 -19.08 9.78 -5.83
CA THR A 8 -17.87 10.44 -6.31
C THR A 8 -17.77 10.25 -7.83
N PHE A 9 -17.63 11.35 -8.56
CA PHE A 9 -17.13 11.28 -9.93
C PHE A 9 -15.68 10.80 -9.84
N GLU A 10 -15.45 9.53 -10.14
CA GLU A 10 -14.11 9.06 -10.45
C GLU A 10 -13.73 9.71 -11.79
N THR A 11 -13.08 10.85 -11.73
CA THR A 11 -12.20 11.26 -12.83
C THR A 11 -11.12 10.17 -12.90
N ASN A 12 -10.63 9.81 -14.06
CA ASN A 12 -9.55 8.85 -14.30
C ASN A 12 -8.27 9.24 -13.52
N SER A 13 -8.34 9.29 -12.21
CA SER A 13 -7.20 9.56 -11.36
C SER A 13 -6.54 8.24 -11.01
N SER A 14 -5.31 8.13 -11.41
CA SER A 14 -4.47 6.99 -11.13
C SER A 14 -3.85 7.16 -9.76
N SER A 15 -4.13 6.27 -8.84
CA SER A 15 -3.40 6.22 -7.57
C SER A 15 -2.23 5.28 -7.69
N THR A 16 -1.07 5.72 -7.22
CA THR A 16 0.16 4.93 -7.18
C THR A 16 0.55 4.68 -5.73
N HIS A 17 0.83 3.42 -5.39
CA HIS A 17 1.26 3.05 -4.05
C HIS A 17 2.59 2.30 -4.13
N SER A 18 3.55 2.68 -3.29
CA SER A 18 4.79 1.94 -3.05
C SER A 18 4.73 1.29 -1.68
N LEU A 19 4.81 -0.02 -1.65
CA LEU A 19 4.70 -0.84 -0.45
C LEU A 19 6.02 -1.57 -0.24
N ALA A 20 6.56 -1.52 0.98
CA ALA A 20 7.88 -2.07 1.25
C ALA A 20 7.88 -3.00 2.46
N ILE A 21 8.36 -4.23 2.27
CA ILE A 21 8.51 -5.24 3.31
C ILE A 21 9.99 -5.30 3.70
N PRO A 22 10.36 -5.12 4.99
CA PRO A 22 11.74 -5.34 5.43
C PRO A 22 12.23 -6.75 5.09
N LYS A 23 13.43 -6.86 4.50
CA LYS A 23 14.10 -8.16 4.20
C LYS A 23 14.53 -8.89 5.45
N ASP A 24 14.93 -8.13 6.46
CA ASP A 24 15.39 -8.65 7.75
C ASP A 24 14.28 -8.52 8.79
N SER A 25 14.32 -9.38 9.82
CA SER A 25 13.41 -9.34 10.95
C SER A 25 13.49 -8.00 11.68
N VAL A 26 12.34 -7.43 12.02
CA VAL A 26 12.21 -6.17 12.75
C VAL A 26 11.85 -6.43 14.21
N LYS A 27 12.02 -5.41 15.03
CA LYS A 27 11.61 -5.48 16.44
C LYS A 27 10.10 -5.31 16.54
N TYR A 28 9.41 -6.29 17.07
CA TYR A 28 7.97 -6.24 17.29
C TYR A 28 7.60 -5.42 18.52
N PRO A 29 6.56 -4.59 18.45
CA PRO A 29 6.03 -3.86 19.61
C PRO A 29 5.23 -4.82 20.52
N LYS A 30 4.89 -4.33 21.72
CA LYS A 30 4.04 -5.11 22.65
C LYS A 30 2.56 -5.08 22.25
N SER A 31 2.13 -4.07 21.53
CA SER A 31 0.73 -3.91 21.11
C SER A 31 0.63 -3.15 19.79
N ILE A 32 -0.39 -3.47 19.01
CA ILE A 32 -0.71 -2.81 17.75
C ILE A 32 -2.22 -2.54 17.72
N SER A 33 -2.58 -1.36 17.25
CA SER A 33 -3.97 -1.01 16.93
C SER A 33 -4.11 -0.91 15.40
N PHE A 34 -5.15 -1.50 14.87
CA PHE A 34 -5.48 -1.51 13.45
C PHE A 34 -6.73 -0.65 13.21
N HIS A 35 -6.60 0.38 12.39
CA HIS A 35 -7.69 1.26 12.02
C HIS A 35 -7.98 1.15 10.53
N LEU A 36 -9.20 1.53 10.16
CA LEU A 36 -9.56 1.66 8.76
C LEU A 36 -9.18 3.06 8.27
N GLY A 37 -8.39 3.12 7.19
CA GLY A 37 -7.94 4.35 6.55
C GLY A 37 -8.49 4.53 5.13
N GLU A 38 -8.34 5.72 4.57
CA GLU A 38 -8.60 6.02 3.17
C GLU A 38 -7.26 6.35 2.50
N PHE A 39 -6.84 5.52 1.54
CA PHE A 39 -5.51 5.56 0.95
C PHE A 39 -5.56 5.81 -0.56
N GLY A 40 -4.62 6.62 -1.06
CA GLY A 40 -4.47 6.90 -2.49
C GLY A 40 -4.95 8.29 -2.93
N TRP A 41 -5.32 9.18 -2.01
CA TRP A 41 -5.84 10.51 -2.34
C TRP A 41 -4.79 11.62 -2.35
N GLY A 42 -3.70 11.45 -1.64
CA GLY A 42 -2.63 12.42 -1.49
C GLY A 42 -1.26 11.75 -1.47
N TRP A 43 -0.21 12.56 -1.55
CA TRP A 43 1.16 12.11 -1.40
C TRP A 43 1.49 11.98 0.09
N GLU A 44 1.30 10.79 0.65
CA GLU A 44 1.43 10.55 2.07
C GLU A 44 2.27 9.30 2.37
N GLU A 45 2.92 9.32 3.55
CA GLU A 45 3.49 8.15 4.17
C GLU A 45 2.48 7.61 5.17
N GLU A 46 2.08 6.37 4.99
CA GLU A 46 0.94 5.78 5.68
C GLU A 46 1.37 4.75 6.73
N ASN A 47 0.48 4.46 7.68
CA ASN A 47 0.71 3.40 8.66
C ASN A 47 0.55 2.02 8.01
N PRO A 48 1.59 1.14 8.02
CA PRO A 48 1.50 -0.17 7.38
C PRO A 48 0.44 -1.10 7.99
N ALA A 49 0.21 -1.02 9.31
CA ALA A 49 -0.80 -1.86 9.96
C ALA A 49 -2.22 -1.47 9.53
N ASP A 50 -2.51 -0.16 9.48
CA ASP A 50 -3.81 0.36 9.05
C ASP A 50 -4.04 0.09 7.56
N TYR A 51 -2.99 0.26 6.74
CA TYR A 51 -3.04 -0.07 5.32
C TYR A 51 -3.35 -1.54 5.07
N LEU A 52 -2.61 -2.47 5.73
CA LEU A 52 -2.83 -3.90 5.58
C LEU A 52 -4.23 -4.31 6.04
N TYR A 53 -4.69 -3.79 7.17
CA TYR A 53 -6.01 -4.10 7.67
C TYR A 53 -7.12 -3.61 6.72
N THR A 54 -6.97 -2.40 6.19
CA THR A 54 -7.89 -1.88 5.18
C THR A 54 -7.83 -2.71 3.90
N ALA A 55 -6.61 -3.14 3.46
CA ALA A 55 -6.46 -4.02 2.30
C ALA A 55 -7.17 -5.38 2.51
N ILE A 56 -7.05 -5.99 3.69
CA ILE A 56 -7.80 -7.21 4.02
C ILE A 56 -9.31 -6.99 3.88
N CYS A 57 -9.81 -5.86 4.36
CA CYS A 57 -11.24 -5.55 4.31
C CYS A 57 -11.75 -5.22 2.90
N THR A 58 -10.92 -4.64 2.03
CA THR A 58 -11.34 -4.12 0.72
C THR A 58 -10.96 -4.99 -0.46
N ALA A 59 -9.83 -5.70 -0.38
CA ALA A 59 -9.29 -6.53 -1.46
C ALA A 59 -9.62 -8.03 -1.30
N SER A 60 -10.32 -8.46 -0.25
CA SER A 60 -10.82 -9.84 -0.16
C SER A 60 -12.04 -10.01 -1.06
N GLU A 61 -11.96 -10.95 -1.99
CA GLU A 61 -13.04 -11.20 -2.96
C GLU A 61 -14.23 -11.92 -2.34
N THR A 62 -13.98 -12.72 -1.29
CA THR A 62 -14.99 -13.50 -0.59
C THR A 62 -14.91 -13.32 0.92
N ASN A 63 -16.01 -13.63 1.63
CA ASN A 63 -16.01 -13.66 3.08
C ASN A 63 -15.04 -14.72 3.64
N GLU A 64 -14.85 -15.82 2.94
CA GLU A 64 -13.93 -16.88 3.32
C GLU A 64 -12.48 -16.37 3.31
N GLU A 65 -12.07 -15.74 2.22
CA GLU A 65 -10.75 -15.12 2.08
C GLU A 65 -10.48 -14.06 3.15
N PHE A 66 -11.45 -13.19 3.42
CA PHE A 66 -11.36 -12.23 4.52
C PHE A 66 -11.10 -12.92 5.86
N HIS A 67 -11.86 -13.97 6.18
CA HIS A 67 -11.70 -14.69 7.44
C HIS A 67 -10.37 -15.44 7.52
N GLU A 68 -9.89 -16.02 6.42
CA GLU A 68 -8.59 -16.69 6.36
C GLU A 68 -7.44 -15.69 6.59
N ARG A 69 -7.44 -14.54 5.92
CA ARG A 69 -6.44 -13.48 6.12
C ARG A 69 -6.46 -12.95 7.54
N MET A 70 -7.64 -12.67 8.10
CA MET A 70 -7.78 -12.23 9.49
C MET A 70 -7.29 -13.28 10.49
N LYS A 71 -7.62 -14.54 10.30
CA LYS A 71 -7.15 -15.66 11.13
C LYS A 71 -5.62 -15.77 11.08
N PHE A 72 -5.03 -15.63 9.90
CA PHE A 72 -3.59 -15.68 9.73
C PHE A 72 -2.90 -14.52 10.45
N LEU A 73 -3.41 -13.28 10.31
CA LEU A 73 -2.91 -12.09 11.00
C LEU A 73 -2.99 -12.25 12.53
N ILE A 74 -4.15 -12.65 13.04
CA ILE A 74 -4.36 -12.86 14.48
C ILE A 74 -3.40 -13.92 15.02
N SER A 75 -3.26 -15.06 14.32
CA SER A 75 -2.34 -16.14 14.71
C SER A 75 -0.89 -15.65 14.75
N ALA A 76 -0.45 -14.81 13.79
CA ALA A 76 0.88 -14.24 13.78
C ALA A 76 1.14 -13.33 14.99
N LEU A 77 0.17 -12.49 15.36
CA LEU A 77 0.25 -11.60 16.51
C LEU A 77 0.31 -12.39 17.83
N GLU A 78 -0.59 -13.38 18.00
CA GLU A 78 -0.67 -14.20 19.22
C GLU A 78 0.58 -15.03 19.45
N GLU A 79 1.13 -15.67 18.42
CA GLU A 79 2.38 -16.45 18.51
C GLU A 79 3.59 -15.62 18.92
N ASN A 80 3.55 -14.30 18.63
CA ASN A 80 4.61 -13.36 19.00
C ASN A 80 4.30 -12.55 20.25
N ASN A 81 3.24 -12.87 20.99
CA ASN A 81 2.78 -12.20 22.19
C ASN A 81 2.53 -10.69 22.00
N ILE A 82 1.99 -10.32 20.83
CA ILE A 82 1.62 -8.95 20.49
C ILE A 82 0.14 -8.78 20.80
N SER A 83 -0.20 -7.88 21.72
CA SER A 83 -1.60 -7.49 21.98
C SER A 83 -2.12 -6.67 20.80
N TYR A 84 -3.39 -6.84 20.45
CA TYR A 84 -3.97 -6.16 19.31
C TYR A 84 -5.40 -5.66 19.57
N THR A 85 -5.76 -4.63 18.81
CA THR A 85 -7.15 -4.15 18.70
C THR A 85 -7.46 -3.87 17.23
N PHE A 86 -8.69 -4.14 16.81
CA PHE A 86 -9.18 -3.82 15.47
C PHE A 86 -10.34 -2.83 15.57
N GLU A 87 -10.31 -1.77 14.78
CA GLU A 87 -11.49 -0.96 14.54
C GLU A 87 -12.54 -1.85 13.85
N ALA A 88 -13.76 -1.90 14.40
CA ALA A 88 -14.81 -2.74 13.82
C ALA A 88 -15.25 -2.20 12.44
N PRO A 89 -15.17 -3.01 11.38
CA PRO A 89 -15.63 -2.58 10.07
C PRO A 89 -17.14 -2.36 10.08
N LYS A 90 -17.59 -1.26 9.52
CA LYS A 90 -19.00 -0.95 9.36
C LYS A 90 -19.38 -1.09 7.90
N TRP A 91 -20.28 -2.02 7.64
CA TRP A 91 -20.79 -2.29 6.31
C TRP A 91 -22.12 -1.56 6.09
N GLU A 92 -22.39 -1.14 4.86
CA GLU A 92 -23.73 -0.68 4.48
C GLU A 92 -24.76 -1.83 4.63
N LYS A 93 -26.06 -1.48 4.66
CA LYS A 93 -27.14 -2.44 4.96
C LYS A 93 -27.19 -3.64 4.02
N ASP A 94 -26.73 -3.50 2.79
CA ASP A 94 -26.65 -4.57 1.79
C ASP A 94 -25.36 -5.38 1.89
N GLY A 95 -24.43 -4.99 2.79
CA GLY A 95 -23.14 -5.67 2.98
C GLY A 95 -22.15 -5.49 1.82
N ALA A 96 -22.47 -4.64 0.85
CA ALA A 96 -21.67 -4.49 -0.36
C ALA A 96 -20.49 -3.54 -0.19
N TYR A 97 -20.59 -2.57 0.75
CA TYR A 97 -19.59 -1.51 0.91
C TYR A 97 -19.24 -1.26 2.37
N LEU A 98 -17.97 -0.93 2.63
CA LEU A 98 -17.55 -0.32 3.89
C LEU A 98 -18.00 1.14 3.94
N THR A 99 -18.48 1.57 5.09
CA THR A 99 -18.82 2.99 5.32
C THR A 99 -17.58 3.84 5.65
N LYS A 100 -16.48 3.21 6.03
CA LYS A 100 -15.16 3.80 6.29
C LYS A 100 -14.09 2.80 5.87
N GLY A 101 -13.02 3.30 5.33
CA GLY A 101 -11.88 2.50 4.87
C GLY A 101 -11.97 2.22 3.36
N TYR A 102 -10.93 2.66 2.65
CA TYR A 102 -10.84 2.53 1.21
C TYR A 102 -9.38 2.53 0.77
N ILE A 103 -9.06 1.68 -0.19
CA ILE A 103 -7.82 1.77 -0.95
C ILE A 103 -8.22 1.93 -2.40
N ASP A 104 -7.79 3.02 -3.00
CA ASP A 104 -8.06 3.27 -4.40
C ASP A 104 -7.43 2.17 -5.26
N HIS A 105 -8.18 1.60 -6.21
CA HIS A 105 -7.76 0.47 -7.06
C HIS A 105 -7.24 -0.75 -6.26
N SER A 106 -7.90 -1.13 -5.17
CA SER A 106 -7.47 -2.22 -4.28
C SER A 106 -7.29 -3.59 -4.97
N TYR A 107 -7.86 -3.79 -6.17
CA TYR A 107 -7.68 -5.01 -6.96
C TYR A 107 -6.24 -5.25 -7.45
N ASP A 108 -5.41 -4.19 -7.51
CA ASP A 108 -4.02 -4.28 -7.96
C ASP A 108 -3.05 -4.71 -6.84
N LEU A 109 -3.59 -4.98 -5.64
CA LEU A 109 -2.79 -5.41 -4.49
C LEU A 109 -2.50 -6.93 -4.45
N THR A 110 -2.89 -7.68 -5.46
CA THR A 110 -2.82 -9.16 -5.44
C THR A 110 -1.40 -9.66 -5.18
N GLU A 111 -0.40 -9.15 -5.91
CA GLU A 111 1.01 -9.57 -5.75
C GLU A 111 1.53 -9.25 -4.35
N PHE A 112 1.30 -8.03 -3.89
CA PHE A 112 1.68 -7.62 -2.53
C PHE A 112 1.02 -8.47 -1.46
N LEU A 113 -0.29 -8.74 -1.57
CA LEU A 113 -1.01 -9.56 -0.60
C LEU A 113 -0.52 -11.01 -0.60
N GLN A 114 -0.23 -11.58 -1.77
CA GLN A 114 0.37 -12.91 -1.84
C GLN A 114 1.72 -12.95 -1.12
N GLU A 115 2.55 -11.95 -1.31
CA GLU A 115 3.88 -11.89 -0.68
C GLU A 115 3.80 -11.67 0.82
N VAL A 116 3.02 -10.70 1.29
CA VAL A 116 2.91 -10.38 2.72
C VAL A 116 2.28 -11.53 3.51
N PHE A 117 1.37 -12.29 2.90
CA PHE A 117 0.76 -13.48 3.53
C PHE A 117 1.54 -14.78 3.28
N SER A 118 2.68 -14.76 2.60
CA SER A 118 3.50 -15.94 2.34
C SER A 118 4.11 -16.54 3.62
N SER A 119 4.34 -15.71 4.65
CA SER A 119 4.75 -16.17 5.98
C SER A 119 4.34 -15.19 7.08
N LYS A 120 4.21 -15.69 8.32
CA LYS A 120 3.92 -14.87 9.50
C LYS A 120 5.03 -13.84 9.77
N GLU A 121 6.26 -14.18 9.48
CA GLU A 121 7.41 -13.28 9.63
C GLU A 121 7.29 -12.10 8.66
N LYS A 122 7.04 -12.33 7.38
CA LYS A 122 6.85 -11.23 6.40
C LYS A 122 5.68 -10.33 6.75
N LEU A 123 4.57 -10.93 7.16
CA LEU A 123 3.40 -10.19 7.61
C LEU A 123 3.73 -9.29 8.81
N LEU A 124 4.40 -9.79 9.83
CA LEU A 124 4.78 -9.00 10.99
C LEU A 124 5.88 -7.98 10.66
N ASN A 125 6.83 -8.33 9.78
CA ASN A 125 7.83 -7.39 9.30
C ASN A 125 7.18 -6.20 8.59
N PHE A 126 6.17 -6.45 7.74
CA PHE A 126 5.43 -5.37 7.10
C PHE A 126 4.65 -4.53 8.13
N VAL A 127 3.85 -5.16 8.98
CA VAL A 127 3.01 -4.46 9.97
C VAL A 127 3.84 -3.62 10.96
N CYS A 128 5.05 -4.10 11.33
CA CYS A 128 5.87 -3.49 12.39
C CYS A 128 7.01 -2.61 11.88
N GLY A 129 7.37 -2.70 10.61
CA GLY A 129 8.53 -1.99 10.07
C GLY A 129 8.46 -1.76 8.56
N GLY A 130 7.35 -2.07 7.93
CA GLY A 130 7.09 -1.77 6.53
C GLY A 130 6.99 -0.28 6.25
N LEU A 131 6.98 0.06 4.98
CA LEU A 131 6.73 1.41 4.51
C LEU A 131 5.58 1.40 3.52
N VAL A 132 4.75 2.41 3.58
CA VAL A 132 3.64 2.63 2.66
C VAL A 132 3.68 4.09 2.21
N PHE A 133 3.83 4.29 0.92
CA PHE A 133 3.72 5.61 0.32
C PHE A 133 2.60 5.59 -0.71
N THR A 134 1.67 6.51 -0.57
CA THR A 134 0.54 6.65 -1.50
C THR A 134 0.64 7.95 -2.26
N GLY A 135 0.08 7.99 -3.44
CA GLY A 135 0.03 9.18 -4.28
C GLY A 135 -1.11 9.13 -5.27
N ASN A 136 -1.41 10.28 -5.86
CA ASN A 136 -2.43 10.44 -6.88
C ASN A 136 -1.92 11.37 -7.98
N ASP A 137 -2.13 11.04 -9.25
CA ASP A 137 -1.69 11.79 -10.42
C ASP A 137 -2.34 13.18 -10.57
N ASN A 138 -3.46 13.43 -9.85
CA ASN A 138 -4.09 14.75 -9.81
C ASN A 138 -3.46 15.71 -8.78
N CYS A 139 -2.48 15.25 -8.00
CA CYS A 139 -1.75 16.12 -7.10
C CYS A 139 -0.56 16.73 -7.84
N ASP A 140 -0.36 18.05 -7.72
CA ASP A 140 0.76 18.83 -8.30
C ASP A 140 2.16 18.38 -7.82
N PHE A 141 2.38 17.08 -7.68
CA PHE A 141 3.68 16.56 -7.35
C PHE A 141 4.40 16.10 -8.61
N GLU A 142 5.60 16.63 -8.80
CA GLU A 142 6.44 16.25 -9.93
C GLU A 142 6.69 14.73 -9.93
N ASP A 143 5.97 14.03 -10.81
CA ASP A 143 6.48 12.88 -11.53
C ASP A 143 6.90 11.63 -10.77
N GLY A 144 6.04 10.92 -10.11
CA GLY A 144 6.35 9.52 -9.71
C GLY A 144 7.59 9.33 -8.83
N PHE A 145 8.40 10.37 -8.61
CA PHE A 145 9.58 10.37 -7.74
C PHE A 145 9.22 10.01 -6.31
N PHE A 146 8.06 10.43 -5.86
CA PHE A 146 7.64 10.19 -4.48
C PHE A 146 7.46 8.71 -4.19
N VAL A 147 6.87 7.97 -5.11
CA VAL A 147 6.60 6.53 -4.95
C VAL A 147 7.80 5.66 -5.30
N ASN A 148 8.68 6.07 -6.21
CA ASN A 148 9.87 5.31 -6.59
C ASN A 148 11.06 5.53 -5.63
N ARG A 149 10.83 5.59 -4.33
CA ARG A 149 11.86 5.90 -3.32
C ARG A 149 12.99 4.88 -3.22
N ASN A 150 12.79 3.68 -3.73
CA ASN A 150 13.78 2.61 -3.80
C ASN A 150 14.77 2.74 -4.97
N LYS A 151 14.55 3.69 -5.90
CA LYS A 151 15.40 3.87 -7.09
C LYS A 151 16.25 5.12 -6.92
N GLU A 152 17.58 4.98 -6.93
CA GLU A 152 18.51 6.13 -6.85
C GLU A 152 18.40 7.03 -8.08
N TYR A 153 18.11 6.44 -9.24
CA TYR A 153 17.90 7.14 -10.50
C TYR A 153 16.62 6.68 -11.15
N LEU A 154 15.91 7.62 -11.76
CA LEU A 154 14.74 7.36 -12.60
C LEU A 154 15.05 7.72 -14.05
N GLU A 155 14.39 7.04 -14.96
CA GLU A 155 14.41 7.37 -16.38
C GLU A 155 13.23 8.29 -16.66
N LYS A 156 13.52 9.48 -17.20
CA LYS A 156 12.54 10.49 -17.60
C LYS A 156 12.61 10.72 -19.09
N GLU A 157 11.46 10.71 -19.77
CA GLU A 157 11.41 11.14 -21.16
C GLU A 157 11.47 12.67 -21.23
N GLU A 158 12.41 13.19 -22.01
CA GLU A 158 12.52 14.62 -22.30
C GLU A 158 12.55 14.84 -23.81
N TYR A 159 11.78 15.83 -24.27
CA TYR A 159 11.76 16.16 -25.69
C TYR A 159 12.97 17.04 -26.02
N ASN A 160 13.87 16.48 -26.83
CA ASN A 160 15.03 17.22 -27.33
C ASN A 160 14.61 18.08 -28.55
N HIS A 161 14.54 19.39 -28.33
CA HIS A 161 14.16 20.36 -29.36
C HIS A 161 15.16 20.46 -30.52
N ASP A 162 16.44 20.11 -30.31
CA ASP A 162 17.48 20.17 -31.33
C ASP A 162 17.40 18.99 -32.31
N THR A 163 17.07 17.81 -31.79
CA THR A 163 16.93 16.57 -32.59
C THR A 163 15.50 16.32 -33.03
N GLY A 164 14.52 16.95 -32.39
CA GLY A 164 13.09 16.75 -32.64
C GLY A 164 12.58 15.37 -32.19
N SER A 165 13.25 14.75 -31.21
CA SER A 165 12.94 13.42 -30.71
C SER A 165 12.80 13.40 -29.18
N TRP A 166 12.05 12.41 -28.67
CA TRP A 166 12.03 12.09 -27.25
C TRP A 166 13.27 11.29 -26.89
N GLU A 167 13.95 11.70 -25.86
CA GLU A 167 15.17 11.05 -25.34
C GLU A 167 14.97 10.68 -23.88
N MET A 168 15.55 9.52 -23.48
CA MET A 168 15.51 9.07 -22.09
C MET A 168 16.67 9.69 -21.32
N GLU A 169 16.37 10.52 -20.34
CA GLU A 169 17.35 11.07 -19.42
C GLU A 169 17.33 10.32 -18.08
N LYS A 170 18.51 10.04 -17.55
CA LYS A 170 18.67 9.43 -16.23
C LYS A 170 18.81 10.51 -15.18
N VAL A 171 17.75 10.72 -14.40
CA VAL A 171 17.66 11.77 -13.41
C VAL A 171 17.82 11.20 -11.99
N LYS A 172 18.60 11.88 -11.14
CA LYS A 172 18.76 11.46 -9.75
C LYS A 172 17.46 11.69 -8.97
N ASN A 173 17.00 10.64 -8.29
CA ASN A 173 15.81 10.70 -7.46
C ASN A 173 16.11 11.43 -6.12
N PRO A 174 15.52 12.62 -5.86
CA PRO A 174 15.78 13.37 -4.64
C PRO A 174 15.19 12.70 -3.38
N TYR A 175 14.27 11.74 -3.54
CA TYR A 175 13.61 11.03 -2.46
C TYR A 175 14.26 9.69 -2.11
N TYR A 176 15.21 9.22 -2.94
CA TYR A 176 15.94 7.98 -2.64
C TYR A 176 16.80 8.12 -1.39
N LYS A 177 16.81 7.06 -0.59
CA LYS A 177 17.71 6.92 0.56
C LYS A 177 18.31 5.50 0.55
N PRO A 178 19.63 5.35 0.80
CA PRO A 178 20.28 4.03 0.81
C PRO A 178 19.65 3.02 1.78
N GLU A 179 19.05 3.50 2.88
CA GLU A 179 18.32 2.64 3.82
C GLU A 179 17.11 1.92 3.23
N TYR A 180 16.62 2.37 2.08
CA TYR A 180 15.52 1.73 1.38
C TYR A 180 15.94 0.44 0.64
N ASP A 181 17.23 0.21 0.44
CA ASP A 181 17.74 -1.02 -0.20
C ASP A 181 17.51 -2.28 0.65
N ARG A 182 17.24 -2.10 1.94
CA ARG A 182 16.89 -3.19 2.87
C ARG A 182 15.45 -3.70 2.78
N TYR A 183 14.64 -3.16 1.85
CA TYR A 183 13.24 -3.53 1.68
C TYR A 183 13.02 -4.25 0.35
N ASP A 184 12.07 -5.17 0.32
CA ASP A 184 11.44 -5.65 -0.90
C ASP A 184 10.26 -4.73 -1.23
N TRP A 185 10.26 -4.19 -2.44
CA TRP A 185 9.31 -3.17 -2.87
C TRP A 185 8.28 -3.74 -3.83
N PHE A 186 7.04 -3.34 -3.62
CA PHE A 186 5.88 -3.64 -4.45
C PHE A 186 5.25 -2.33 -4.87
N GLU A 187 5.02 -2.17 -6.15
CA GLU A 187 4.38 -0.98 -6.69
C GLU A 187 3.00 -1.37 -7.22
N LYS A 188 1.99 -0.70 -6.71
CA LYS A 188 0.67 -0.66 -7.29
C LYS A 188 0.64 0.58 -8.19
N GLY A 189 0.64 0.37 -9.47
CA GLY A 189 0.52 1.43 -10.48
C GLY A 189 -0.81 1.32 -11.24
N ASN A 190 -1.00 2.23 -12.17
CA ASN A 190 -2.15 2.27 -13.09
C ASN A 190 -2.31 1.03 -13.91
#